data_7ae83f8d767993e4a849bd52916eb184
#
_entry.id   7ae83f8d767993e4a849bd52916eb184
#
_cell.length_a   1.000
_cell.length_b   1.000
_cell.length_c   1.000
_cell.angle_alpha   90.00
_cell.angle_beta   90.00
_cell.angle_gamma   90.00
#
_symmetry.space_group_name_H-M   'P 1'
#
loop_
_entity.id
_entity.type
_entity.pdbx_description
1 polymer ?
#
loop_
_entity_poly.entity_id
_entity_poly.type
_entity_poly.pdbx_seq_one_letter_code
_entity_poly.pdbx_strand_id
1 'polypeptide(L)'
;MSVMPAKSVHNSVSVKQLLNLIPDEELGRLAGETGVDYWASVLYGKSMFYLLLYGLADSEKTSLRSLEDIFNSRRFKYLFNLDPDQTTRYNSISSRLATMNVSFFEEAHKLIFAVFREHFSETEALGYNIVRVDSTMVAETASKLEKGMHVGSKNNKNQIKYTVCLEDLLPSSVQIFTEQKHLNEDLTIPSAILKMIDPRPDTVFVFDRGVKSRKAYEDITKKEWMFVTRVKEDTRYEVVEESNTVKGSQIGNLFIESDTWVYLYDGKSKKTNIPFRLIKTKNEQGKSFLFLSNMKNATAEEIITIYKKRWDIEVFFRFIKQELNFSHFISTNINGIKIIVYMTLILSMLIHIYKKYNNVGFKTAKRRVKIELDDLLTALIIQASGGDPTIFFHGP
;
A
#
# COMPACT_ATOMS: atom_id res chain seq x y z
N MET A 1 -26.74 13.47 3.49
CA MET A 1 -25.74 13.17 2.43
C MET A 1 -25.26 14.52 1.86
N SER A 2 -24.12 15.01 2.28
CA SER A 2 -23.50 16.20 1.69
C SER A 2 -22.63 15.75 0.55
N VAL A 3 -23.11 15.91 -0.67
CA VAL A 3 -22.36 15.64 -1.90
C VAL A 3 -21.21 16.64 -1.96
N MET A 4 -19.98 16.16 -1.91
CA MET A 4 -18.83 16.98 -2.26
C MET A 4 -18.94 17.41 -3.73
N PRO A 5 -18.72 18.69 -4.07
CA PRO A 5 -18.77 19.14 -5.45
C PRO A 5 -17.64 18.50 -6.27
N ALA A 6 -17.96 18.06 -7.48
CA ALA A 6 -17.03 17.54 -8.45
C ALA A 6 -15.87 18.50 -8.70
N LYS A 7 -14.63 17.99 -8.65
CA LYS A 7 -13.39 18.52 -9.20
C LYS A 7 -13.29 20.06 -9.26
N SER A 8 -12.97 20.72 -8.14
CA SER A 8 -12.44 22.08 -8.15
C SER A 8 -11.00 22.06 -7.61
N VAL A 9 -10.16 22.74 -8.35
CA VAL A 9 -8.74 22.97 -8.07
C VAL A 9 -8.58 23.61 -6.68
N HIS A 10 -7.75 23.01 -5.81
CA HIS A 10 -7.25 23.57 -4.53
C HIS A 10 -8.22 23.70 -3.33
N ASN A 11 -8.96 22.67 -3.00
CA ASN A 11 -9.53 22.62 -1.65
C ASN A 11 -8.66 21.74 -0.75
N SER A 12 -8.10 22.33 0.32
CA SER A 12 -7.46 21.59 1.41
C SER A 12 -8.42 20.56 1.99
N VAL A 13 -7.91 19.38 2.39
CA VAL A 13 -8.70 18.30 2.97
C VAL A 13 -8.38 18.20 4.46
N SER A 14 -9.43 18.23 5.30
CA SER A 14 -9.30 18.04 6.75
C SER A 14 -9.40 16.55 7.13
N VAL A 15 -8.86 16.23 8.30
CA VAL A 15 -8.97 14.86 8.87
C VAL A 15 -10.43 14.49 9.11
N LYS A 16 -11.29 15.43 9.54
CA LYS A 16 -12.72 15.20 9.71
C LYS A 16 -13.38 14.75 8.40
N GLN A 17 -13.05 15.39 7.28
CA GLN A 17 -13.59 15.01 5.98
C GLN A 17 -13.15 13.59 5.60
N LEU A 18 -11.88 13.23 5.84
CA LEU A 18 -11.35 11.89 5.55
C LEU A 18 -11.99 10.82 6.44
N LEU A 19 -12.15 11.09 7.73
CA LEU A 19 -12.81 10.16 8.66
C LEU A 19 -14.30 9.97 8.32
N ASN A 20 -14.99 11.01 7.89
CA ASN A 20 -16.39 10.92 7.47
C ASN A 20 -16.60 10.09 6.19
N LEU A 21 -15.54 9.86 5.41
CA LEU A 21 -15.57 8.95 4.26
C LEU A 21 -15.40 7.49 4.65
N ILE A 22 -14.96 7.19 5.89
CA ILE A 22 -14.92 5.80 6.38
C ILE A 22 -16.35 5.37 6.65
N PRO A 23 -16.88 4.37 5.94
CA PRO A 23 -18.29 4.03 5.99
C PRO A 23 -18.59 3.21 7.25
N ASP A 24 -18.98 3.89 8.34
CA ASP A 24 -19.18 3.33 9.66
C ASP A 24 -20.24 2.23 9.70
N GLU A 25 -21.34 2.40 8.95
CA GLU A 25 -22.42 1.39 8.80
C GLU A 25 -21.90 0.15 8.09
N GLU A 26 -21.07 0.32 7.06
CA GLU A 26 -20.45 -0.78 6.32
C GLU A 26 -19.43 -1.55 7.17
N LEU A 27 -18.69 -0.87 8.05
CA LEU A 27 -17.84 -1.55 9.04
C LEU A 27 -18.67 -2.42 9.97
N GLY A 28 -19.86 -1.95 10.38
CA GLY A 28 -20.82 -2.74 11.15
C GLY A 28 -21.32 -3.96 10.38
N ARG A 29 -21.67 -3.80 9.10
CA ARG A 29 -22.08 -4.91 8.22
C ARG A 29 -20.97 -5.94 8.06
N LEU A 30 -19.75 -5.50 7.76
CA LEU A 30 -18.57 -6.37 7.64
C LEU A 30 -18.29 -7.12 8.95
N ALA A 31 -18.50 -6.50 10.11
CA ALA A 31 -18.34 -7.18 11.40
C ALA A 31 -19.31 -8.36 11.53
N GLY A 32 -20.55 -8.19 11.11
CA GLY A 32 -21.56 -9.28 11.06
C GLY A 32 -21.18 -10.38 10.07
N GLU A 33 -20.81 -10.02 8.84
CA GLU A 33 -20.49 -10.98 7.77
C GLU A 33 -19.24 -11.80 8.07
N THR A 34 -18.22 -11.20 8.65
CA THR A 34 -16.97 -11.87 8.99
C THR A 34 -17.01 -12.61 10.32
N GLY A 35 -18.04 -12.38 11.14
CA GLY A 35 -18.15 -12.91 12.48
C GLY A 35 -17.01 -12.45 13.39
N VAL A 36 -16.38 -11.28 13.10
CA VAL A 36 -15.25 -10.77 13.87
C VAL A 36 -15.60 -10.53 15.33
N ASP A 37 -16.86 -10.26 15.63
CA ASP A 37 -17.36 -9.97 16.97
C ASP A 37 -17.77 -11.22 17.75
N TYR A 38 -17.64 -12.38 17.15
CA TYR A 38 -17.96 -13.63 17.84
C TYR A 38 -17.08 -13.77 19.09
N TRP A 39 -17.73 -13.98 20.23
CA TRP A 39 -17.11 -14.01 21.57
C TRP A 39 -16.49 -12.67 22.05
N ALA A 40 -16.73 -11.55 21.38
CA ALA A 40 -16.29 -10.25 21.89
C ALA A 40 -17.23 -9.74 23.00
N SER A 41 -16.62 -9.25 24.08
CA SER A 41 -17.36 -8.57 25.16
C SER A 41 -17.08 -7.07 25.24
N VAL A 42 -15.87 -6.65 24.85
CA VAL A 42 -15.41 -5.26 24.89
C VAL A 42 -14.74 -4.85 23.58
N LEU A 43 -13.81 -5.69 23.10
CA LEU A 43 -12.99 -5.39 21.93
C LEU A 43 -13.65 -5.89 20.66
N TYR A 44 -14.74 -5.25 20.27
CA TYR A 44 -15.44 -5.50 19.01
C TYR A 44 -14.58 -5.11 17.81
N GLY A 45 -14.87 -5.62 16.62
CA GLY A 45 -14.15 -5.33 15.39
C GLY A 45 -14.04 -3.84 15.10
N LYS A 46 -15.15 -3.11 15.23
CA LYS A 46 -15.20 -1.66 15.07
C LYS A 46 -14.36 -0.93 16.13
N SER A 47 -14.45 -1.33 17.40
CA SER A 47 -13.65 -0.74 18.50
C SER A 47 -12.17 -0.97 18.27
N MET A 48 -11.78 -2.18 17.83
CA MET A 48 -10.39 -2.51 17.47
C MET A 48 -9.91 -1.75 16.24
N PHE A 49 -10.77 -1.57 15.23
CA PHE A 49 -10.45 -0.76 14.05
C PHE A 49 -10.05 0.67 14.45
N TYR A 50 -10.89 1.35 15.22
CA TYR A 50 -10.62 2.72 15.66
C TYR A 50 -9.44 2.81 16.63
N LEU A 51 -9.30 1.84 17.55
CA LEU A 51 -8.16 1.77 18.47
C LEU A 51 -6.82 1.68 17.73
N LEU A 52 -6.75 0.82 16.73
CA LEU A 52 -5.54 0.66 15.93
C LEU A 52 -5.30 1.87 15.03
N LEU A 53 -6.34 2.42 14.39
CA LEU A 53 -6.22 3.60 13.53
C LEU A 53 -5.69 4.80 14.34
N TYR A 54 -6.30 5.08 15.48
CA TYR A 54 -5.90 6.18 16.36
C TYR A 54 -4.52 5.93 16.98
N GLY A 55 -4.26 4.72 17.50
CA GLY A 55 -3.00 4.39 18.15
C GLY A 55 -1.81 4.46 17.18
N LEU A 56 -1.97 4.03 15.93
CA LEU A 56 -0.93 4.14 14.91
C LEU A 56 -0.71 5.60 14.47
N ALA A 57 -1.73 6.44 14.50
CA ALA A 57 -1.63 7.86 14.17
C ALA A 57 -0.98 8.67 15.31
N ASP A 58 -1.32 8.35 16.57
CA ASP A 58 -0.94 9.14 17.76
C ASP A 58 0.50 8.94 18.20
N SER A 59 1.01 7.69 18.19
CA SER A 59 2.28 7.38 18.82
C SER A 59 3.45 7.25 17.84
N GLU A 60 4.65 7.68 18.29
CA GLU A 60 5.91 7.39 17.59
C GLU A 60 6.22 5.88 17.63
N LYS A 61 5.91 5.21 18.75
CA LYS A 61 6.00 3.76 18.93
C LYS A 61 4.75 3.21 19.58
N THR A 62 3.85 2.67 18.76
CA THR A 62 2.67 1.99 19.27
C THR A 62 3.04 0.67 19.93
N SER A 63 2.52 0.42 21.10
CA SER A 63 2.69 -0.82 21.88
C SER A 63 1.34 -1.29 22.42
N LEU A 64 1.25 -2.56 22.86
CA LEU A 64 0.03 -3.07 23.48
C LEU A 64 -0.38 -2.26 24.74
N ARG A 65 0.61 -1.74 25.49
CA ARG A 65 0.34 -0.90 26.67
C ARG A 65 -0.16 0.48 26.29
N SER A 66 0.45 1.12 25.27
CA SER A 66 -0.08 2.40 24.78
C SER A 66 -1.48 2.25 24.20
N LEU A 67 -1.82 1.13 23.56
CA LEU A 67 -3.18 0.84 23.12
C LEU A 67 -4.14 0.64 24.30
N GLU A 68 -3.73 0.02 25.41
CA GLU A 68 -4.51 -0.05 26.66
C GLU A 68 -4.82 1.36 27.19
N ASP A 69 -3.79 2.22 27.31
CA ASP A 69 -3.95 3.59 27.79
C ASP A 69 -4.90 4.40 26.91
N ILE A 70 -4.75 4.26 25.58
CA ILE A 70 -5.63 4.90 24.60
C ILE A 70 -7.08 4.43 24.76
N PHE A 71 -7.32 3.10 24.78
CA PHE A 71 -8.67 2.56 24.90
C PHE A 71 -9.37 3.00 26.18
N ASN A 72 -8.64 3.02 27.30
CA ASN A 72 -9.19 3.40 28.60
C ASN A 72 -9.35 4.92 28.77
N SER A 73 -8.81 5.73 27.86
CA SER A 73 -8.95 7.18 27.91
C SER A 73 -10.37 7.62 27.57
N ARG A 74 -10.91 8.58 28.31
CA ARG A 74 -12.22 9.19 28.01
C ARG A 74 -12.23 9.86 26.64
N ARG A 75 -11.08 10.41 26.22
CA ARG A 75 -10.89 11.06 24.92
C ARG A 75 -11.20 10.13 23.77
N PHE A 76 -10.59 8.94 23.76
CA PHE A 76 -10.78 7.95 22.71
C PHE A 76 -12.22 7.47 22.63
N LYS A 77 -12.81 7.12 23.78
CA LYS A 77 -14.19 6.65 23.86
C LYS A 77 -15.16 7.69 23.34
N TYR A 78 -14.96 8.95 23.69
CA TYR A 78 -15.80 10.05 23.25
C TYR A 78 -15.67 10.30 21.74
N LEU A 79 -14.46 10.30 21.21
CA LEU A 79 -14.17 10.54 19.79
C LEU A 79 -14.84 9.50 18.88
N PHE A 80 -14.89 8.25 19.32
CA PHE A 80 -15.44 7.14 18.54
C PHE A 80 -16.78 6.60 19.05
N ASN A 81 -17.45 7.37 19.92
CA ASN A 81 -18.75 7.03 20.48
C ASN A 81 -18.80 5.61 21.09
N LEU A 82 -17.81 5.28 21.91
CA LEU A 82 -17.70 4.01 22.62
C LEU A 82 -18.26 4.16 24.04
N ASP A 83 -18.69 3.03 24.62
CA ASP A 83 -19.17 2.97 26.01
C ASP A 83 -18.10 3.49 26.98
N PRO A 84 -18.39 4.54 27.78
CA PRO A 84 -17.41 5.16 28.68
C PRO A 84 -16.94 4.24 29.81
N ASP A 85 -17.73 3.25 30.21
CA ASP A 85 -17.45 2.37 31.35
C ASP A 85 -16.66 1.12 30.95
N GLN A 86 -16.61 0.78 29.67
CA GLN A 86 -15.81 -0.34 29.19
C GLN A 86 -14.33 -0.09 29.36
N THR A 87 -13.60 -1.05 29.91
CA THR A 87 -12.14 -1.01 30.07
C THR A 87 -11.51 -2.25 29.49
N THR A 88 -10.24 -2.17 29.14
CA THR A 88 -9.45 -3.30 28.67
C THR A 88 -8.04 -3.29 29.22
N ARG A 89 -7.34 -4.40 29.08
CA ARG A 89 -5.93 -4.54 29.41
C ARG A 89 -5.12 -4.99 28.19
N TYR A 90 -3.82 -4.69 28.17
CA TYR A 90 -2.92 -5.03 27.08
C TYR A 90 -2.92 -6.54 26.73
N ASN A 91 -3.10 -7.42 27.73
CA ASN A 91 -3.23 -8.86 27.49
C ASN A 91 -4.50 -9.21 26.70
N SER A 92 -5.62 -8.55 27.00
CA SER A 92 -6.88 -8.74 26.27
C SER A 92 -6.75 -8.25 24.82
N ILE A 93 -6.07 -7.12 24.60
CA ILE A 93 -5.77 -6.62 23.26
C ILE A 93 -4.88 -7.62 22.50
N SER A 94 -3.83 -8.15 23.17
CA SER A 94 -2.94 -9.15 22.57
C SER A 94 -3.69 -10.43 22.18
N SER A 95 -4.50 -10.97 23.09
CA SER A 95 -5.31 -12.16 22.82
C SER A 95 -6.30 -11.92 21.71
N ARG A 96 -6.92 -10.75 21.68
CA ARG A 96 -7.89 -10.37 20.66
C ARG A 96 -7.23 -10.25 19.28
N LEU A 97 -6.07 -9.61 19.15
CA LEU A 97 -5.28 -9.58 17.93
C LEU A 97 -4.88 -10.97 17.43
N ALA A 98 -4.64 -11.92 18.35
CA ALA A 98 -4.29 -13.28 17.98
C ALA A 98 -5.47 -14.12 17.46
N THR A 99 -6.71 -13.79 17.84
CA THR A 99 -7.87 -14.65 17.61
C THR A 99 -8.96 -14.08 16.72
N MET A 100 -9.04 -12.74 16.57
CA MET A 100 -10.11 -12.14 15.77
C MET A 100 -9.92 -12.40 14.26
N ASN A 101 -11.02 -12.42 13.52
CA ASN A 101 -11.01 -12.72 12.12
C ASN A 101 -10.33 -11.61 11.30
N VAL A 102 -9.21 -11.95 10.66
CA VAL A 102 -8.43 -11.01 9.79
C VAL A 102 -9.26 -10.52 8.62
N SER A 103 -10.20 -11.33 8.12
CA SER A 103 -11.01 -10.96 6.95
C SER A 103 -11.76 -9.65 7.14
N PHE A 104 -12.15 -9.31 8.37
CA PHE A 104 -12.77 -8.01 8.67
C PHE A 104 -11.85 -6.84 8.26
N PHE A 105 -10.59 -6.89 8.63
CA PHE A 105 -9.62 -5.82 8.33
C PHE A 105 -9.20 -5.81 6.86
N GLU A 106 -9.16 -6.98 6.23
CA GLU A 106 -8.91 -7.10 4.80
C GLU A 106 -10.05 -6.48 3.99
N GLU A 107 -11.31 -6.81 4.30
CA GLU A 107 -12.46 -6.26 3.61
C GLU A 107 -12.64 -4.76 3.92
N ALA A 108 -12.39 -4.32 5.16
CA ALA A 108 -12.38 -2.90 5.51
C ALA A 108 -11.31 -2.13 4.71
N HIS A 109 -10.12 -2.70 4.52
CA HIS A 109 -9.09 -2.10 3.67
C HIS A 109 -9.56 -1.95 2.22
N LYS A 110 -10.14 -3.02 1.63
CA LYS A 110 -10.66 -2.99 0.25
C LYS A 110 -11.77 -1.94 0.09
N LEU A 111 -12.69 -1.89 1.05
CA LEU A 111 -13.79 -0.93 1.07
C LEU A 111 -13.28 0.52 1.12
N ILE A 112 -12.37 0.83 2.06
CA ILE A 112 -11.81 2.17 2.23
C ILE A 112 -10.97 2.55 1.01
N PHE A 113 -10.20 1.62 0.47
CA PHE A 113 -9.46 1.84 -0.79
C PHE A 113 -10.41 2.21 -1.93
N ALA A 114 -11.53 1.47 -2.10
CA ALA A 114 -12.51 1.76 -3.15
C ALA A 114 -13.11 3.16 -2.99
N VAL A 115 -13.54 3.53 -1.78
CA VAL A 115 -14.08 4.87 -1.47
C VAL A 115 -13.05 5.96 -1.75
N PHE A 116 -11.81 5.78 -1.29
CA PHE A 116 -10.78 6.79 -1.48
C PHE A 116 -10.33 6.90 -2.94
N ARG A 117 -10.28 5.79 -3.67
CA ARG A 117 -10.03 5.81 -5.11
C ARG A 117 -11.11 6.58 -5.85
N GLU A 118 -12.39 6.35 -5.54
CA GLU A 118 -13.50 7.07 -6.16
C GLU A 118 -13.42 8.59 -5.96
N HIS A 119 -13.08 9.04 -4.74
CA HIS A 119 -13.07 10.46 -4.38
C HIS A 119 -11.77 11.18 -4.77
N PHE A 120 -10.63 10.49 -4.77
CA PHE A 120 -9.31 11.12 -4.83
C PHE A 120 -8.41 10.61 -5.96
N SER A 121 -8.87 9.64 -6.78
CA SER A 121 -8.11 9.16 -7.92
C SER A 121 -7.98 10.24 -9.00
N GLU A 122 -6.80 10.39 -9.55
CA GLU A 122 -6.50 11.22 -10.70
C GLU A 122 -5.98 10.35 -11.84
N THR A 123 -6.35 10.68 -13.06
CA THR A 123 -5.76 10.03 -14.23
C THR A 123 -4.31 10.51 -14.35
N GLU A 124 -3.35 9.61 -14.34
CA GLU A 124 -1.96 9.96 -14.56
C GLU A 124 -1.77 10.56 -15.96
N ALA A 125 -0.77 11.43 -16.11
CA ALA A 125 -0.56 12.24 -17.32
C ALA A 125 -0.45 11.44 -18.64
N LEU A 126 -0.15 10.14 -18.55
CA LEU A 126 -0.05 9.24 -19.72
C LEU A 126 -1.35 8.50 -20.07
N GLY A 127 -2.44 8.76 -19.35
CA GLY A 127 -3.73 8.10 -19.60
C GLY A 127 -3.80 6.63 -19.14
N TYR A 128 -2.77 6.11 -18.46
CA TYR A 128 -2.74 4.75 -17.92
C TYR A 128 -2.95 4.75 -16.41
N ASN A 129 -3.58 3.69 -15.92
CA ASN A 129 -3.61 3.36 -14.50
C ASN A 129 -2.32 2.60 -14.13
N ILE A 130 -1.37 3.26 -13.50
CA ILE A 130 -0.08 2.65 -13.18
C ILE A 130 -0.12 2.00 -11.80
N VAL A 131 0.01 0.68 -11.76
CA VAL A 131 0.10 -0.11 -10.52
C VAL A 131 1.55 -0.52 -10.27
N ARG A 132 2.17 0.07 -9.26
CA ARG A 132 3.53 -0.26 -8.83
C ARG A 132 3.47 -1.48 -7.93
N VAL A 133 4.29 -2.49 -8.23
CA VAL A 133 4.32 -3.73 -7.44
C VAL A 133 5.74 -3.99 -6.98
N ASP A 134 5.92 -4.07 -5.68
CA ASP A 134 7.23 -4.37 -5.08
C ASP A 134 7.06 -5.02 -3.71
N SER A 135 8.15 -5.57 -3.20
CA SER A 135 8.19 -6.26 -1.92
C SER A 135 9.09 -5.55 -0.92
N THR A 136 8.68 -5.59 0.33
CA THR A 136 9.53 -5.15 1.43
C THR A 136 9.57 -6.21 2.52
N MET A 137 10.66 -6.27 3.27
CA MET A 137 10.85 -7.21 4.36
C MET A 137 10.97 -6.49 5.69
N VAL A 138 10.41 -7.11 6.73
CA VAL A 138 10.57 -6.70 8.13
C VAL A 138 11.06 -7.90 8.92
N ALA A 139 12.17 -7.70 9.63
CA ALA A 139 12.83 -8.74 10.41
C ALA A 139 12.79 -8.41 11.91
N GLU A 140 12.68 -9.45 12.74
CA GLU A 140 12.75 -9.36 14.20
C GLU A 140 13.47 -10.62 14.75
N THR A 141 13.83 -10.59 16.03
CA THR A 141 14.42 -11.78 16.68
C THR A 141 13.45 -12.98 16.60
N ALA A 142 13.99 -14.19 16.44
CA ALA A 142 13.18 -15.39 16.32
C ALA A 142 12.31 -15.66 17.57
N SER A 143 12.73 -15.17 18.75
CA SER A 143 11.93 -15.24 19.97
C SER A 143 10.67 -14.37 19.94
N LYS A 144 10.67 -13.30 19.16
CA LYS A 144 9.51 -12.41 18.98
C LYS A 144 8.71 -12.72 17.73
N LEU A 145 9.32 -13.36 16.73
CA LEU A 145 8.69 -13.75 15.47
C LEU A 145 8.96 -15.24 15.21
N GLU A 146 8.13 -16.11 15.79
CA GLU A 146 8.30 -17.56 15.67
C GLU A 146 8.08 -18.07 14.23
N LYS A 147 7.11 -17.47 13.53
CA LYS A 147 6.77 -17.83 12.14
C LYS A 147 7.32 -16.77 11.19
N GLY A 148 8.23 -17.16 10.32
CA GLY A 148 8.82 -16.27 9.32
C GLY A 148 9.96 -16.95 8.57
N MET A 149 10.49 -16.26 7.58
CA MET A 149 11.65 -16.70 6.80
C MET A 149 12.93 -16.41 7.57
N HIS A 150 13.86 -17.34 7.63
CA HIS A 150 15.15 -17.15 8.30
C HIS A 150 16.01 -16.12 7.58
N VAL A 151 16.69 -15.28 8.37
CA VAL A 151 17.65 -14.29 7.88
C VAL A 151 19.07 -14.79 8.10
N GLY A 152 19.69 -15.35 7.04
CA GLY A 152 21.07 -15.81 7.08
C GLY A 152 21.33 -16.94 8.07
N SER A 153 22.54 -17.51 8.04
CA SER A 153 22.90 -18.67 8.86
C SER A 153 23.34 -18.33 10.29
N LYS A 154 23.59 -17.04 10.61
CA LYS A 154 24.17 -16.63 11.90
C LYS A 154 23.30 -15.69 12.75
N ASN A 155 22.23 -15.14 12.19
CA ASN A 155 21.36 -14.23 12.91
C ASN A 155 20.09 -14.97 13.33
N ASN A 156 19.87 -15.12 14.63
CA ASN A 156 18.63 -15.68 15.18
C ASN A 156 17.45 -14.70 14.95
N LYS A 157 17.18 -14.40 13.66
CA LYS A 157 16.13 -13.50 13.19
C LYS A 157 15.26 -14.18 12.16
N ASN A 158 13.97 -13.92 12.25
CA ASN A 158 12.99 -14.23 11.22
C ASN A 158 12.48 -12.96 10.56
N GLN A 159 11.99 -13.07 9.35
CA GLN A 159 11.44 -11.95 8.59
C GLN A 159 10.14 -12.34 7.89
N ILE A 160 9.30 -11.35 7.69
CA ILE A 160 8.09 -11.43 6.89
C ILE A 160 8.26 -10.56 5.66
N LYS A 161 7.82 -11.07 4.50
CA LYS A 161 7.80 -10.33 3.24
C LYS A 161 6.40 -9.83 2.97
N TYR A 162 6.30 -8.56 2.65
CA TYR A 162 5.07 -7.89 2.24
C TYR A 162 5.22 -7.47 0.78
N THR A 163 4.36 -7.99 -0.10
CA THR A 163 4.27 -7.53 -1.49
C THR A 163 3.05 -6.66 -1.63
N VAL A 164 3.25 -5.40 -1.99
CA VAL A 164 2.20 -4.37 -2.08
C VAL A 164 1.98 -4.01 -3.53
N CYS A 165 0.71 -3.85 -3.91
CA CYS A 165 0.30 -3.16 -5.11
C CYS A 165 -0.09 -1.73 -4.73
N LEU A 166 0.54 -0.75 -5.38
CA LEU A 166 0.31 0.68 -5.15
C LEU A 166 -0.33 1.29 -6.40
N GLU A 167 -1.61 1.63 -6.32
CA GLU A 167 -2.40 2.22 -7.38
C GLU A 167 -2.70 3.68 -7.04
N ASP A 168 -2.41 4.61 -7.94
CA ASP A 168 -2.52 6.06 -7.70
C ASP A 168 -1.92 6.49 -6.34
N LEU A 169 -0.78 5.88 -6.00
CA LEU A 169 -0.07 6.05 -4.74
C LEU A 169 -0.82 5.58 -3.48
N LEU A 170 -1.98 4.91 -3.64
CA LEU A 170 -2.71 4.25 -2.56
C LEU A 170 -2.43 2.74 -2.58
N PRO A 171 -2.20 2.09 -1.43
CA PRO A 171 -1.99 0.64 -1.37
C PRO A 171 -3.30 -0.10 -1.64
N SER A 172 -3.47 -0.60 -2.87
CA SER A 172 -4.68 -1.31 -3.30
C SER A 172 -4.77 -2.73 -2.75
N SER A 173 -3.62 -3.40 -2.58
CA SER A 173 -3.57 -4.74 -2.00
C SER A 173 -2.22 -5.04 -1.36
N VAL A 174 -2.21 -6.03 -0.47
CA VAL A 174 -0.99 -6.57 0.14
C VAL A 174 -1.06 -8.09 0.23
N GLN A 175 0.05 -8.76 -0.06
CA GLN A 175 0.24 -10.17 0.24
C GLN A 175 1.35 -10.33 1.27
N ILE A 176 1.11 -11.21 2.25
CA ILE A 176 1.98 -11.42 3.39
C ILE A 176 2.54 -12.83 3.31
N PHE A 177 3.86 -12.96 3.24
CA PHE A 177 4.57 -14.22 3.04
C PHE A 177 5.49 -14.52 4.23
N THR A 178 5.41 -15.75 4.72
CA THR A 178 6.18 -16.26 5.88
C THR A 178 7.04 -17.48 5.55
N GLU A 179 6.87 -18.08 4.38
CA GLU A 179 7.60 -19.31 4.00
C GLU A 179 8.89 -18.98 3.23
N GLN A 180 9.95 -19.71 3.48
CA GLN A 180 11.30 -19.49 2.94
C GLN A 180 11.35 -19.39 1.40
N LYS A 181 10.51 -20.16 0.69
CA LYS A 181 10.44 -20.11 -0.79
C LYS A 181 10.05 -18.73 -1.32
N HIS A 182 9.33 -17.93 -0.53
CA HIS A 182 8.86 -16.61 -0.90
C HIS A 182 9.92 -15.49 -0.77
N LEU A 183 11.16 -15.83 -0.43
CA LEU A 183 12.29 -14.94 -0.65
C LEU A 183 12.46 -14.61 -2.14
N ASN A 184 12.10 -15.59 -3.01
CA ASN A 184 12.16 -15.43 -4.45
C ASN A 184 11.05 -14.49 -4.96
N GLU A 185 11.45 -13.42 -5.63
CA GLU A 185 10.53 -12.44 -6.23
C GLU A 185 9.73 -13.00 -7.41
N ASP A 186 10.26 -14.02 -8.10
CA ASP A 186 9.54 -14.76 -9.15
C ASP A 186 8.24 -15.42 -8.66
N LEU A 187 8.10 -15.61 -7.34
CA LEU A 187 6.89 -16.19 -6.74
C LEU A 187 5.97 -15.11 -6.16
N THR A 188 6.51 -14.05 -5.58
CA THR A 188 5.73 -13.08 -4.80
C THR A 188 5.14 -11.97 -5.63
N ILE A 189 5.91 -11.35 -6.53
CA ILE A 189 5.43 -10.25 -7.37
C ILE A 189 4.38 -10.74 -8.38
N PRO A 190 4.62 -11.82 -9.18
CA PRO A 190 3.59 -12.34 -10.07
C PRO A 190 2.33 -12.80 -9.32
N SER A 191 2.49 -13.40 -8.13
CA SER A 191 1.35 -13.79 -7.30
C SER A 191 0.50 -12.59 -6.89
N ALA A 192 1.12 -11.45 -6.53
CA ALA A 192 0.40 -10.24 -6.17
C ALA A 192 -0.35 -9.65 -7.37
N ILE A 193 0.27 -9.62 -8.54
CA ILE A 193 -0.36 -9.15 -9.78
C ILE A 193 -1.53 -10.05 -10.16
N LEU A 194 -1.31 -11.37 -10.27
CA LEU A 194 -2.30 -12.32 -10.80
C LEU A 194 -3.52 -12.53 -9.88
N LYS A 195 -3.41 -12.16 -8.60
CA LYS A 195 -4.52 -12.18 -7.63
C LYS A 195 -5.29 -10.86 -7.56
N MET A 196 -4.86 -9.84 -8.27
CA MET A 196 -5.63 -8.60 -8.33
C MET A 196 -6.99 -8.87 -8.97
N ILE A 197 -8.06 -8.38 -8.34
CA ILE A 197 -9.43 -8.57 -8.79
C ILE A 197 -9.77 -7.37 -9.68
N ASP A 198 -10.23 -7.65 -10.91
CA ASP A 198 -10.73 -6.68 -11.88
C ASP A 198 -9.90 -5.38 -12.00
N PRO A 199 -8.60 -5.47 -12.38
CA PRO A 199 -7.86 -4.27 -12.69
C PRO A 199 -8.51 -3.53 -13.86
N ARG A 200 -8.46 -2.20 -13.86
CA ARG A 200 -9.00 -1.39 -14.96
C ARG A 200 -8.35 -1.80 -16.30
N PRO A 201 -9.06 -1.69 -17.43
CA PRO A 201 -8.53 -2.08 -18.73
C PRO A 201 -7.24 -1.35 -19.13
N ASP A 202 -7.07 -0.11 -18.64
CA ASP A 202 -5.90 0.73 -18.86
C ASP A 202 -4.75 0.49 -17.86
N THR A 203 -4.83 -0.57 -17.05
CA THR A 203 -3.84 -0.87 -16.00
C THR A 203 -2.52 -1.37 -16.57
N VAL A 204 -1.43 -0.74 -16.14
CA VAL A 204 -0.05 -1.14 -16.43
C VAL A 204 0.65 -1.49 -15.12
N PHE A 205 1.06 -2.74 -14.97
CA PHE A 205 1.84 -3.18 -13.82
C PHE A 205 3.33 -2.84 -13.99
N VAL A 206 3.91 -2.17 -12.99
CA VAL A 206 5.32 -1.80 -13.01
C VAL A 206 6.04 -2.47 -11.85
N PHE A 207 7.10 -3.22 -12.15
CA PHE A 207 7.87 -3.95 -11.13
C PHE A 207 9.35 -4.03 -11.47
N ASP A 208 10.18 -4.39 -10.49
CA ASP A 208 11.63 -4.42 -10.66
C ASP A 208 12.11 -5.68 -11.41
N ARG A 209 13.36 -5.60 -11.89
CA ARG A 209 14.13 -6.67 -12.57
C ARG A 209 14.37 -7.94 -11.72
N GLY A 210 13.91 -7.96 -10.48
CA GLY A 210 13.94 -9.13 -9.60
C GLY A 210 13.14 -10.30 -10.14
N VAL A 211 12.05 -10.02 -10.88
CA VAL A 211 11.25 -11.04 -11.58
C VAL A 211 11.99 -11.48 -12.84
N LYS A 212 12.37 -12.76 -12.89
CA LYS A 212 13.08 -13.41 -14.01
C LYS A 212 12.22 -14.43 -14.74
N SER A 213 11.08 -14.79 -14.17
CA SER A 213 10.18 -15.81 -14.69
C SER A 213 9.55 -15.41 -16.02
N ARG A 214 9.96 -16.05 -17.11
CA ARG A 214 9.38 -15.83 -18.45
C ARG A 214 7.90 -16.22 -18.48
N LYS A 215 7.56 -17.27 -17.76
CA LYS A 215 6.18 -17.69 -17.58
C LYS A 215 5.32 -16.61 -16.93
N ALA A 216 5.84 -15.88 -15.93
CA ALA A 216 5.10 -14.79 -15.30
C ALA A 216 4.72 -13.69 -16.29
N TYR A 217 5.63 -13.31 -17.19
CA TYR A 217 5.36 -12.34 -18.25
C TYR A 217 4.27 -12.84 -19.22
N GLU A 218 4.34 -14.13 -19.61
CA GLU A 218 3.31 -14.74 -20.45
C GLU A 218 1.95 -14.79 -19.75
N ASP A 219 1.91 -15.17 -18.48
CA ASP A 219 0.67 -15.31 -17.72
C ASP A 219 -0.04 -13.95 -17.51
N ILE A 220 0.73 -12.86 -17.28
CA ILE A 220 0.19 -11.49 -17.24
C ILE A 220 -0.37 -11.11 -18.62
N THR A 221 0.37 -11.38 -19.70
CA THR A 221 -0.04 -11.04 -21.06
C THR A 221 -1.26 -11.83 -21.52
N LYS A 222 -1.40 -13.10 -21.14
CA LYS A 222 -2.59 -13.93 -21.42
C LYS A 222 -3.87 -13.41 -20.78
N LYS A 223 -3.75 -12.64 -19.69
CA LYS A 223 -4.86 -11.93 -19.06
C LYS A 223 -5.17 -10.59 -19.74
N GLU A 224 -4.48 -10.28 -20.83
CA GLU A 224 -4.57 -9.00 -21.55
C GLU A 224 -4.14 -7.80 -20.67
N TRP A 225 -3.39 -8.06 -19.62
CA TRP A 225 -2.86 -7.02 -18.74
C TRP A 225 -1.52 -6.53 -19.24
N MET A 226 -1.31 -5.22 -19.13
CA MET A 226 -0.06 -4.59 -19.55
C MET A 226 0.97 -4.58 -18.41
N PHE A 227 2.24 -4.64 -18.78
CA PHE A 227 3.32 -4.49 -17.81
C PHE A 227 4.53 -3.75 -18.39
N VAL A 228 5.31 -3.16 -17.49
CA VAL A 228 6.64 -2.62 -17.78
C VAL A 228 7.59 -3.06 -16.66
N THR A 229 8.71 -3.63 -17.05
CA THR A 229 9.78 -4.01 -16.12
C THR A 229 11.16 -3.76 -16.75
N ARG A 230 12.20 -3.98 -15.98
CA ARG A 230 13.56 -4.08 -16.51
C ARG A 230 14.03 -5.51 -16.50
N VAL A 231 14.91 -5.84 -17.42
CA VAL A 231 15.63 -7.12 -17.43
C VAL A 231 17.13 -6.88 -17.33
N LYS A 232 17.88 -7.92 -17.00
CA LYS A 232 19.34 -7.87 -16.90
C LYS A 232 19.96 -7.74 -18.29
N GLU A 233 21.16 -7.16 -18.36
CA GLU A 233 21.92 -6.98 -19.60
C GLU A 233 22.30 -8.33 -20.24
N ASP A 234 22.51 -9.37 -19.41
CA ASP A 234 22.84 -10.74 -19.85
C ASP A 234 21.61 -11.56 -20.26
N THR A 235 20.43 -10.94 -20.36
CA THR A 235 19.20 -11.60 -20.81
C THR A 235 19.35 -12.06 -22.26
N ARG A 236 19.18 -13.39 -22.49
CA ARG A 236 19.21 -13.97 -23.85
C ARG A 236 17.88 -13.77 -24.54
N TYR A 237 17.93 -13.29 -25.77
CA TYR A 237 16.73 -13.06 -26.59
C TYR A 237 17.04 -13.26 -28.09
N GLU A 238 15.98 -13.42 -28.86
CA GLU A 238 16.01 -13.50 -30.33
C GLU A 238 15.08 -12.41 -30.88
N VAL A 239 15.63 -11.57 -31.74
CA VAL A 239 14.89 -10.47 -32.37
C VAL A 239 13.95 -11.02 -33.44
N VAL A 240 12.69 -10.57 -33.39
CA VAL A 240 11.65 -10.92 -34.36
C VAL A 240 11.41 -9.77 -35.33
N GLU A 241 11.31 -8.54 -34.79
CA GLU A 241 10.93 -7.36 -35.54
C GLU A 241 11.55 -6.11 -34.91
N GLU A 242 11.98 -5.14 -35.72
CA GLU A 242 12.34 -3.81 -35.24
C GLU A 242 11.11 -2.91 -35.16
N SER A 243 11.01 -2.13 -34.09
CA SER A 243 9.96 -1.10 -33.94
C SER A 243 10.36 0.16 -34.70
N ASN A 244 9.38 0.99 -35.06
CA ASN A 244 9.58 2.25 -35.78
C ASN A 244 10.20 3.37 -34.91
N THR A 245 10.71 3.07 -33.72
CA THR A 245 11.36 4.07 -32.84
C THR A 245 12.67 4.57 -33.44
N VAL A 246 12.85 5.88 -33.46
CA VAL A 246 14.07 6.51 -33.98
C VAL A 246 15.23 6.23 -33.03
N LYS A 247 16.23 5.50 -33.53
CA LYS A 247 17.49 5.24 -32.81
C LYS A 247 18.19 6.58 -32.52
N GLY A 248 18.73 6.74 -31.29
CA GLY A 248 19.38 7.96 -30.84
C GLY A 248 18.44 8.99 -30.19
N SER A 249 17.13 8.76 -30.17
CA SER A 249 16.20 9.62 -29.43
C SER A 249 16.57 9.66 -27.94
N GLN A 250 16.57 10.86 -27.37
CA GLN A 250 16.92 11.10 -25.97
C GLN A 250 15.66 11.23 -25.10
N ILE A 251 15.63 10.49 -23.99
CA ILE A 251 14.52 10.51 -23.00
C ILE A 251 15.14 10.80 -21.62
N GLY A 252 15.17 12.07 -21.24
CA GLY A 252 15.91 12.52 -20.08
C GLY A 252 17.41 12.31 -20.27
N ASN A 253 18.03 11.47 -19.43
CA ASN A 253 19.46 11.11 -19.54
C ASN A 253 19.72 9.77 -20.24
N LEU A 254 18.73 9.23 -20.95
CA LEU A 254 18.82 7.96 -21.66
C LEU A 254 18.72 8.17 -23.17
N PHE A 255 19.57 7.48 -23.92
CA PHE A 255 19.56 7.42 -25.38
C PHE A 255 19.08 6.05 -25.83
N ILE A 256 18.14 5.98 -26.78
CA ILE A 256 17.60 4.73 -27.31
C ILE A 256 18.62 4.13 -28.28
N GLU A 257 19.10 2.92 -27.99
CA GLU A 257 19.99 2.15 -28.89
C GLU A 257 19.18 1.26 -29.84
N SER A 258 18.14 0.60 -29.31
CA SER A 258 17.22 -0.24 -30.10
C SER A 258 15.87 -0.36 -29.42
N ASP A 259 14.86 -0.62 -30.25
CA ASP A 259 13.48 -0.92 -29.84
C ASP A 259 12.99 -2.06 -30.73
N THR A 260 12.82 -3.25 -30.17
CA THR A 260 12.63 -4.49 -30.92
C THR A 260 11.63 -5.39 -30.23
N TRP A 261 10.90 -6.18 -31.00
CA TRP A 261 10.12 -7.31 -30.50
C TRP A 261 11.02 -8.54 -30.45
N VAL A 262 11.01 -9.22 -29.31
CA VAL A 262 11.93 -10.32 -29.04
C VAL A 262 11.23 -11.49 -28.39
N TYR A 263 11.65 -12.70 -28.70
CA TYR A 263 11.41 -13.85 -27.83
C TYR A 263 12.53 -13.92 -26.78
N LEU A 264 12.16 -14.18 -25.53
CA LEU A 264 13.10 -14.36 -24.44
C LEU A 264 13.40 -15.83 -24.24
N TYR A 265 14.64 -16.13 -23.80
CA TYR A 265 15.03 -17.47 -23.36
C TYR A 265 15.09 -17.53 -21.84
N ASP A 266 14.64 -18.65 -21.26
CA ASP A 266 14.85 -18.94 -19.84
C ASP A 266 16.24 -19.54 -19.59
N GLY A 267 16.57 -19.85 -18.30
CA GLY A 267 17.85 -20.45 -17.93
C GLY A 267 18.06 -21.85 -18.51
N LYS A 268 17.02 -22.52 -19.02
CA LYS A 268 17.07 -23.85 -19.68
C LYS A 268 17.00 -23.72 -21.21
N SER A 269 17.23 -22.55 -21.76
CA SER A 269 17.15 -22.25 -23.19
C SER A 269 15.77 -22.48 -23.83
N LYS A 270 14.71 -22.51 -23.02
CA LYS A 270 13.35 -22.55 -23.53
C LYS A 270 12.93 -21.14 -23.94
N LYS A 271 12.43 -21.01 -25.16
CA LYS A 271 11.92 -19.78 -25.76
C LYS A 271 10.51 -19.47 -25.25
N THR A 272 10.17 -18.20 -25.05
CA THR A 272 8.78 -17.78 -24.78
C THR A 272 7.88 -18.05 -25.95
N ASN A 273 6.58 -18.30 -25.70
CA ASN A 273 5.61 -18.56 -26.76
C ASN A 273 5.11 -17.30 -27.46
N ILE A 274 5.27 -16.15 -26.81
CA ILE A 274 4.87 -14.84 -27.31
C ILE A 274 6.06 -13.88 -27.28
N PRO A 275 6.15 -12.95 -28.22
CA PRO A 275 7.19 -11.92 -28.20
C PRO A 275 6.86 -10.81 -27.21
N PHE A 276 7.90 -10.16 -26.73
CA PHE A 276 7.84 -8.98 -25.87
C PHE A 276 8.63 -7.85 -26.50
N ARG A 277 8.26 -6.61 -26.24
CA ARG A 277 8.99 -5.44 -26.67
C ARG A 277 10.16 -5.18 -25.75
N LEU A 278 11.35 -5.07 -26.29
CA LEU A 278 12.61 -4.81 -25.61
C LEU A 278 13.20 -3.50 -26.09
N ILE A 279 13.27 -2.51 -25.19
CA ILE A 279 13.88 -1.21 -25.47
C ILE A 279 15.22 -1.17 -24.76
N LYS A 280 16.29 -1.07 -25.56
CA LYS A 280 17.66 -0.92 -25.06
C LYS A 280 18.04 0.55 -25.06
N THR A 281 18.52 1.03 -23.94
CA THR A 281 18.96 2.41 -23.77
C THR A 281 20.35 2.46 -23.13
N LYS A 282 21.03 3.59 -23.27
CA LYS A 282 22.31 3.88 -22.65
C LYS A 282 22.27 5.27 -22.02
N ASN A 283 22.88 5.43 -20.84
CA ASN A 283 23.03 6.76 -20.26
C ASN A 283 24.33 7.42 -20.73
N GLU A 284 24.55 8.68 -20.37
CA GLU A 284 25.77 9.46 -20.73
C GLU A 284 27.04 8.79 -20.24
N GLN A 285 27.00 8.02 -19.14
CA GLN A 285 28.16 7.28 -18.62
C GLN A 285 28.38 5.92 -19.31
N GLY A 286 27.61 5.61 -20.36
CA GLY A 286 27.75 4.38 -21.13
C GLY A 286 27.04 3.15 -20.48
N LYS A 287 26.31 3.30 -19.39
CA LYS A 287 25.58 2.21 -18.73
C LYS A 287 24.29 1.87 -19.48
N SER A 288 24.13 0.60 -19.82
CA SER A 288 22.96 0.10 -20.54
C SER A 288 21.80 -0.21 -19.60
N PHE A 289 20.57 -0.04 -20.11
CA PHE A 289 19.33 -0.40 -19.45
C PHE A 289 18.39 -1.05 -20.46
N LEU A 290 17.82 -2.19 -20.08
CA LEU A 290 16.88 -2.96 -20.91
C LEU A 290 15.49 -2.90 -20.27
N PHE A 291 14.54 -2.26 -20.96
CA PHE A 291 13.13 -2.19 -20.56
C PHE A 291 12.33 -3.23 -21.35
N LEU A 292 11.52 -3.97 -20.66
CA LEU A 292 10.67 -5.03 -21.21
C LEU A 292 9.21 -4.71 -20.99
N SER A 293 8.39 -4.87 -22.03
CA SER A 293 6.96 -4.60 -21.98
C SER A 293 6.19 -5.50 -22.97
N ASN A 294 4.88 -5.63 -22.79
CA ASN A 294 3.96 -6.20 -23.77
C ASN A 294 3.05 -5.13 -24.43
N MET A 295 3.30 -3.85 -24.16
CA MET A 295 2.49 -2.74 -24.69
C MET A 295 2.81 -2.51 -26.17
N LYS A 296 1.80 -2.73 -27.04
CA LYS A 296 1.96 -2.59 -28.50
C LYS A 296 1.88 -1.14 -28.97
N ASN A 297 0.95 -0.37 -28.41
CA ASN A 297 0.60 0.96 -28.90
C ASN A 297 1.33 2.11 -28.16
N ALA A 298 2.05 1.81 -27.07
CA ALA A 298 2.81 2.82 -26.33
C ALA A 298 4.11 3.17 -27.07
N THR A 299 4.53 4.42 -26.99
CA THR A 299 5.85 4.86 -27.46
C THR A 299 6.95 4.35 -26.53
N ALA A 300 8.19 4.30 -26.98
CA ALA A 300 9.34 3.97 -26.13
C ALA A 300 9.50 4.96 -24.97
N GLU A 301 9.19 6.23 -25.20
CA GLU A 301 9.19 7.28 -24.18
C GLU A 301 8.16 7.03 -23.09
N GLU A 302 6.94 6.67 -23.46
CA GLU A 302 5.88 6.31 -22.50
C GLU A 302 6.29 5.12 -21.64
N ILE A 303 6.80 4.04 -22.23
CA ILE A 303 7.26 2.84 -21.52
C ILE A 303 8.36 3.20 -20.51
N ILE A 304 9.36 3.99 -20.89
CA ILE A 304 10.44 4.41 -20.01
C ILE A 304 9.91 5.33 -18.90
N THR A 305 9.00 6.24 -19.24
CA THR A 305 8.37 7.15 -18.29
C THR A 305 7.50 6.40 -17.27
N ILE A 306 6.72 5.43 -17.72
CA ILE A 306 5.96 4.51 -16.86
C ILE A 306 6.92 3.78 -15.91
N TYR A 307 8.03 3.23 -16.41
CA TYR A 307 8.99 2.54 -15.54
C TYR A 307 9.58 3.46 -14.45
N LYS A 308 9.84 4.72 -14.74
CA LYS A 308 10.36 5.68 -13.75
C LYS A 308 9.40 5.84 -12.56
N LYS A 309 8.08 5.66 -12.75
CA LYS A 309 7.07 5.67 -11.70
C LYS A 309 7.22 4.53 -10.68
N ARG A 310 7.97 3.48 -11.00
CA ARG A 310 8.29 2.41 -10.04
C ARG A 310 8.92 2.94 -8.75
N TRP A 311 9.68 4.05 -8.84
CA TRP A 311 10.32 4.64 -7.66
C TRP A 311 9.33 5.08 -6.56
N ASP A 312 8.11 5.37 -6.92
CA ASP A 312 7.08 5.83 -5.99
C ASP A 312 6.80 4.80 -4.87
N ILE A 313 6.89 3.49 -5.18
CA ILE A 313 6.68 2.45 -4.16
C ILE A 313 7.85 2.35 -3.17
N GLU A 314 9.07 2.68 -3.58
CA GLU A 314 10.22 2.77 -2.65
C GLU A 314 10.04 3.95 -1.68
N VAL A 315 9.55 5.08 -2.18
CA VAL A 315 9.19 6.25 -1.35
C VAL A 315 8.08 5.89 -0.39
N PHE A 316 7.05 5.17 -0.84
CA PHE A 316 5.98 4.66 0.01
C PHE A 316 6.50 3.73 1.10
N PHE A 317 7.33 2.74 0.79
CA PHE A 317 7.91 1.85 1.80
C PHE A 317 8.77 2.59 2.81
N ARG A 318 9.54 3.59 2.37
CA ARG A 318 10.31 4.45 3.26
C ARG A 318 9.37 5.19 4.24
N PHE A 319 8.29 5.77 3.72
CA PHE A 319 7.31 6.48 4.52
C PHE A 319 6.68 5.57 5.59
N ILE A 320 6.10 4.42 5.22
CA ILE A 320 5.44 3.55 6.21
C ILE A 320 6.41 2.99 7.25
N LYS A 321 7.68 2.71 6.86
CA LYS A 321 8.70 2.24 7.78
C LYS A 321 9.17 3.32 8.76
N GLN A 322 9.37 4.53 8.30
CA GLN A 322 9.91 5.62 9.10
C GLN A 322 8.85 6.33 9.94
N GLU A 323 7.67 6.58 9.36
CA GLU A 323 6.65 7.41 10.00
C GLU A 323 5.52 6.59 10.65
N LEU A 324 5.24 5.37 10.17
CA LEU A 324 4.14 4.54 10.68
C LEU A 324 4.61 3.29 11.44
N ASN A 325 5.88 3.24 11.82
CA ASN A 325 6.47 2.12 12.57
C ASN A 325 6.23 0.73 11.95
N PHE A 326 6.08 0.64 10.63
CA PHE A 326 5.83 -0.62 9.93
C PHE A 326 6.90 -1.69 10.17
N SER A 327 8.09 -1.27 10.59
CA SER A 327 9.19 -2.16 10.97
C SER A 327 9.11 -2.70 12.39
N HIS A 328 8.11 -2.28 13.18
CA HIS A 328 7.93 -2.69 14.57
C HIS A 328 6.72 -3.59 14.73
N PHE A 329 6.93 -4.80 15.26
CA PHE A 329 5.84 -5.74 15.52
C PHE A 329 5.17 -5.44 16.87
N ILE A 330 3.93 -4.92 16.82
CA ILE A 330 3.06 -4.72 18.00
C ILE A 330 2.57 -6.08 18.51
N SER A 331 2.33 -7.03 17.59
CA SER A 331 1.95 -8.41 17.88
C SER A 331 3.02 -9.37 17.40
N THR A 332 3.28 -10.43 18.14
CA THR A 332 4.15 -11.54 17.75
C THR A 332 3.39 -12.65 17.01
N ASN A 333 2.06 -12.65 17.11
CA ASN A 333 1.19 -13.60 16.42
C ASN A 333 0.97 -13.16 14.98
N ILE A 334 1.04 -14.09 14.02
CA ILE A 334 0.88 -13.79 12.59
C ILE A 334 -0.49 -13.18 12.25
N ASN A 335 -1.53 -13.56 12.97
CA ASN A 335 -2.88 -13.00 12.82
C ASN A 335 -2.88 -11.51 13.18
N GLY A 336 -2.34 -11.18 14.36
CA GLY A 336 -2.21 -9.79 14.80
C GLY A 336 -1.30 -8.97 13.88
N ILE A 337 -0.21 -9.55 13.36
CA ILE A 337 0.65 -8.90 12.38
C ILE A 337 -0.13 -8.52 11.12
N LYS A 338 -0.95 -9.44 10.59
CA LYS A 338 -1.80 -9.16 9.42
C LYS A 338 -2.77 -8.01 9.67
N ILE A 339 -3.43 -8.01 10.83
CA ILE A 339 -4.34 -6.94 11.24
C ILE A 339 -3.62 -5.59 11.28
N ILE A 340 -2.47 -5.53 11.93
CA ILE A 340 -1.67 -4.29 12.02
C ILE A 340 -1.22 -3.80 10.65
N VAL A 341 -0.88 -4.71 9.74
CA VAL A 341 -0.52 -4.36 8.35
C VAL A 341 -1.69 -3.68 7.65
N TYR A 342 -2.89 -4.28 7.65
CA TYR A 342 -4.06 -3.66 7.02
C TYR A 342 -4.37 -2.28 7.62
N MET A 343 -4.32 -2.15 8.95
CA MET A 343 -4.58 -0.88 9.61
C MET A 343 -3.51 0.18 9.30
N THR A 344 -2.24 -0.24 9.18
CA THR A 344 -1.16 0.67 8.75
C THR A 344 -1.37 1.14 7.30
N LEU A 345 -1.81 0.25 6.41
CA LEU A 345 -2.12 0.62 5.02
C LEU A 345 -3.32 1.58 4.95
N ILE A 346 -4.38 1.36 5.74
CA ILE A 346 -5.52 2.29 5.83
C ILE A 346 -5.06 3.67 6.32
N LEU A 347 -4.28 3.72 7.40
CA LEU A 347 -3.73 4.99 7.88
C LEU A 347 -2.82 5.66 6.86
N SER A 348 -2.03 4.87 6.12
CA SER A 348 -1.16 5.41 5.07
C SER A 348 -1.94 6.08 3.94
N MET A 349 -3.12 5.56 3.58
CA MET A 349 -4.02 6.18 2.60
C MET A 349 -4.52 7.55 3.10
N LEU A 350 -4.99 7.63 4.34
CA LEU A 350 -5.44 8.89 4.95
C LEU A 350 -4.32 9.95 4.92
N ILE A 351 -3.12 9.60 5.36
CA ILE A 351 -1.97 10.52 5.42
C ILE A 351 -1.53 10.90 4.00
N HIS A 352 -1.58 9.97 3.05
CA HIS A 352 -1.19 10.26 1.67
C HIS A 352 -2.13 11.26 1.01
N ILE A 353 -3.45 11.06 1.15
CA ILE A 353 -4.46 11.99 0.63
C ILE A 353 -4.30 13.35 1.31
N TYR A 354 -4.20 13.38 2.64
CA TYR A 354 -3.97 14.62 3.38
C TYR A 354 -2.72 15.37 2.89
N LYS A 355 -1.60 14.64 2.72
CA LYS A 355 -0.36 15.18 2.17
C LYS A 355 -0.56 15.82 0.79
N LYS A 356 -1.23 15.10 -0.12
CA LYS A 356 -1.44 15.51 -1.52
C LYS A 356 -2.26 16.78 -1.60
N TYR A 357 -3.41 16.81 -0.96
CA TYR A 357 -4.36 17.93 -1.02
C TYR A 357 -3.94 19.15 -0.20
N ASN A 358 -3.13 18.97 0.83
CA ASN A 358 -2.61 20.07 1.64
C ASN A 358 -1.17 20.50 1.24
N ASN A 359 -0.60 19.89 0.19
CA ASN A 359 0.73 20.20 -0.33
C ASN A 359 1.83 20.22 0.74
N VAL A 360 1.91 19.17 1.57
CA VAL A 360 2.88 19.03 2.66
C VAL A 360 3.69 17.73 2.56
N GLY A 361 4.79 17.63 3.30
CA GLY A 361 5.56 16.38 3.39
C GLY A 361 4.89 15.34 4.30
N PHE A 362 5.24 14.05 4.16
CA PHE A 362 4.66 12.95 4.95
C PHE A 362 4.75 13.16 6.47
N LYS A 363 5.91 13.57 6.99
CA LYS A 363 6.10 13.85 8.42
C LYS A 363 5.18 14.97 8.90
N THR A 364 5.05 16.02 8.11
CA THR A 364 4.14 17.14 8.41
C THR A 364 2.69 16.70 8.35
N ALA A 365 2.32 15.90 7.33
CA ALA A 365 0.96 15.36 7.21
C ALA A 365 0.59 14.52 8.43
N LYS A 366 1.44 13.55 8.83
CA LYS A 366 1.19 12.74 10.04
C LYS A 366 0.99 13.61 11.29
N ARG A 367 1.89 14.58 11.51
CA ARG A 367 1.79 15.50 12.66
C ARG A 367 0.49 16.31 12.64
N ARG A 368 0.10 16.86 11.48
CA ARG A 368 -1.15 17.63 11.34
C ARG A 368 -2.38 16.76 11.51
N VAL A 369 -2.37 15.53 10.97
CA VAL A 369 -3.46 14.56 11.19
C VAL A 369 -3.68 14.34 12.69
N LYS A 370 -2.60 14.18 13.47
CA LYS A 370 -2.70 14.05 14.93
C LYS A 370 -3.30 15.32 15.57
N ILE A 371 -2.82 16.51 15.22
CA ILE A 371 -3.32 17.77 15.75
C ILE A 371 -4.81 17.94 15.45
N GLU A 372 -5.22 17.71 14.21
CA GLU A 372 -6.62 17.82 13.83
C GLU A 372 -7.52 16.77 14.51
N LEU A 373 -7.02 15.59 14.84
CA LEU A 373 -7.74 14.62 15.67
C LEU A 373 -7.98 15.17 17.09
N ASP A 374 -6.98 15.83 17.67
CA ASP A 374 -7.10 16.46 18.98
C ASP A 374 -8.06 17.66 18.95
N ASP A 375 -8.03 18.47 17.88
CA ASP A 375 -8.96 19.58 17.67
C ASP A 375 -10.42 19.09 17.51
N LEU A 376 -10.63 18.02 16.73
CA LEU A 376 -11.96 17.40 16.59
C LEU A 376 -12.51 16.94 17.96
N LEU A 377 -11.68 16.36 18.79
CA LEU A 377 -12.07 15.96 20.13
C LEU A 377 -12.45 17.17 20.98
N THR A 378 -11.66 18.25 20.92
CA THR A 378 -11.94 19.48 21.66
C THR A 378 -13.27 20.07 21.23
N ALA A 379 -13.55 20.11 19.92
CA ALA A 379 -14.84 20.55 19.39
C ALA A 379 -16.02 19.71 19.90
N LEU A 380 -15.87 18.38 19.93
CA LEU A 380 -16.90 17.49 20.44
C LEU A 380 -17.17 17.71 21.95
N ILE A 381 -16.13 17.93 22.75
CA ILE A 381 -16.25 18.21 24.18
C ILE A 381 -17.01 19.54 24.41
N ILE A 382 -16.64 20.59 23.66
CA ILE A 382 -17.33 21.88 23.72
C ILE A 382 -18.81 21.73 23.40
N GLN A 383 -19.13 21.02 22.30
CA GLN A 383 -20.50 20.77 21.87
C GLN A 383 -21.31 19.99 22.93
N ALA A 384 -20.71 18.93 23.51
CA ALA A 384 -21.35 18.15 24.55
C ALA A 384 -21.59 18.94 25.86
N SER A 385 -20.77 19.95 26.10
CA SER A 385 -20.92 20.86 27.23
C SER A 385 -21.92 22.01 26.97
N GLY A 386 -22.60 21.98 25.81
CA GLY A 386 -23.57 23.02 25.40
C GLY A 386 -22.92 24.29 24.84
N GLY A 387 -21.62 24.28 24.58
CA GLY A 387 -20.87 25.39 23.95
C GLY A 387 -20.92 25.33 22.40
N ASP A 388 -20.55 26.43 21.79
CA ASP A 388 -20.39 26.50 20.33
C ASP A 388 -18.93 26.21 19.92
N PRO A 389 -18.65 25.08 19.25
CA PRO A 389 -17.29 24.74 18.83
C PRO A 389 -16.77 25.66 17.71
N THR A 390 -17.62 26.41 17.01
CA THR A 390 -17.18 27.32 15.93
C THR A 390 -16.28 28.42 16.47
N ILE A 391 -16.51 28.88 17.68
CA ILE A 391 -15.70 29.89 18.36
C ILE A 391 -14.25 29.40 18.53
N PHE A 392 -14.05 28.09 18.79
CA PHE A 392 -12.72 27.51 18.95
C PHE A 392 -11.91 27.51 17.62
N PHE A 393 -12.59 27.34 16.48
CA PHE A 393 -11.92 27.20 15.19
C PHE A 393 -11.76 28.53 14.43
N HIS A 394 -12.56 29.53 14.72
CA HIS A 394 -12.55 30.79 13.96
C HIS A 394 -11.84 31.95 14.68
N GLY A 395 -11.41 31.76 15.93
CA GLY A 395 -10.73 32.79 16.73
C GLY A 395 -11.61 34.05 16.92
N PRO A 396 -11.26 34.95 17.81
CA PRO A 396 -11.95 36.23 17.93
C PRO A 396 -11.72 37.15 16.72
#